data_e5a9a1fa81d736fba30bdcaba5b4be4c
#
_entry.id   e5a9a1fa81d736fba30bdcaba5b4be4c
#
_cell.length_a   1.000
_cell.length_b   1.000
_cell.length_c   1.000
_cell.angle_alpha   90.00
_cell.angle_beta   90.00
_cell.angle_gamma   90.00
#
_symmetry.space_group_name_H-M   'P 1'
#
loop_
_entity.id
_entity.type
_entity.pdbx_description
1 polymer ?
#
loop_
_entity_poly.entity_id
_entity_poly.type
_entity_poly.pdbx_seq_one_letter_code
_entity_poly.pdbx_strand_id
1 'polypeptide(L)'
;MTLATQPLTTANKVTSPPRLSALVVARNEAAQLAQCLSCLAFADEIVVVLDRCEDRSRDIAGEFTDHIIEGAWEREGPRRNAGIAACRSEWILEVDADERVGPALAAEIGALVAGSSADWHLIPVDNYIGERLVRWGWGASFGRSAHAGLFRRNAKSWGDQRVHPAVALSGVQGPRIEARLVHHVDRNISDMLLRLDRYTTLRAQDLRDSGDIGSFAHNLRRIASRFWKCYVGRRGYREGAWGFLIALCAGLYPILSYLKARLERE
;
A
#
# COMPACT_ATOMS: atom_id res chain seq x y z
N MET A 1 23.84 -35.02 -54.74
CA MET A 1 23.30 -35.44 -53.46
C MET A 1 23.09 -34.16 -52.61
N THR A 2 21.88 -33.62 -52.66
CA THR A 2 21.54 -32.34 -52.06
C THR A 2 20.84 -32.63 -50.71
N LEU A 3 21.48 -32.27 -49.61
CA LEU A 3 20.92 -32.42 -48.28
C LEU A 3 19.88 -31.32 -48.02
N ALA A 4 18.63 -31.71 -47.89
CA ALA A 4 17.53 -30.83 -47.49
C ALA A 4 17.62 -30.53 -46.00
N THR A 5 17.82 -29.25 -45.69
CA THR A 5 17.74 -28.70 -44.31
C THR A 5 16.28 -28.60 -43.92
N GLN A 6 15.85 -29.35 -42.90
CA GLN A 6 14.53 -29.20 -42.30
C GLN A 6 14.47 -27.91 -41.44
N PRO A 7 13.37 -27.16 -41.49
CA PRO A 7 13.20 -26.00 -40.62
C PRO A 7 12.92 -26.47 -39.17
N LEU A 8 13.65 -25.90 -38.24
CA LEU A 8 13.40 -26.04 -36.80
C LEU A 8 12.00 -25.50 -36.45
N THR A 9 11.12 -26.40 -36.11
CA THR A 9 9.79 -26.07 -35.56
C THR A 9 9.97 -25.37 -34.25
N THR A 10 9.74 -24.06 -34.19
CA THR A 10 9.64 -23.31 -32.94
C THR A 10 8.44 -23.85 -32.15
N ALA A 11 8.73 -24.57 -31.07
CA ALA A 11 7.74 -25.05 -30.14
C ALA A 11 6.97 -23.82 -29.59
N ASN A 12 5.70 -23.75 -29.95
CA ASN A 12 4.76 -22.76 -29.42
C ASN A 12 4.63 -23.02 -27.90
N LYS A 13 5.33 -22.20 -27.11
CA LYS A 13 5.24 -22.24 -25.64
C LYS A 13 3.81 -21.81 -25.30
N VAL A 14 2.93 -22.78 -25.05
CA VAL A 14 1.62 -22.52 -24.46
C VAL A 14 1.90 -21.93 -23.09
N THR A 15 1.95 -20.62 -23.01
CA THR A 15 2.09 -19.90 -21.75
C THR A 15 0.73 -20.00 -21.06
N SER A 16 0.68 -20.77 -19.97
CA SER A 16 -0.47 -20.73 -19.07
C SER A 16 -0.77 -19.27 -18.71
N PRO A 17 -2.06 -18.89 -18.58
CA PRO A 17 -2.38 -17.52 -18.18
C PRO A 17 -1.67 -17.15 -16.89
N PRO A 18 -1.23 -15.90 -16.73
CA PRO A 18 -0.52 -15.48 -15.54
C PRO A 18 -1.42 -15.67 -14.30
N ARG A 19 -0.84 -16.16 -13.22
CA ARG A 19 -1.56 -16.48 -11.99
C ARG A 19 -1.49 -15.36 -10.95
N LEU A 20 -0.39 -14.60 -10.94
CA LEU A 20 -0.11 -13.53 -9.99
C LEU A 20 0.35 -12.28 -10.69
N SER A 21 -0.41 -11.17 -10.54
CA SER A 21 0.03 -9.82 -10.89
C SER A 21 0.51 -9.11 -9.63
N ALA A 22 1.72 -8.55 -9.65
CA ALA A 22 2.18 -7.60 -8.66
C ALA A 22 1.80 -6.19 -9.12
N LEU A 23 0.99 -5.50 -8.34
CA LEU A 23 0.54 -4.13 -8.60
C LEU A 23 1.29 -3.15 -7.71
N VAL A 24 1.99 -2.19 -8.32
CA VAL A 24 2.67 -1.10 -7.63
C VAL A 24 2.07 0.23 -8.06
N VAL A 25 1.72 1.08 -7.06
CA VAL A 25 1.22 2.43 -7.33
C VAL A 25 2.22 3.44 -6.78
N ALA A 26 2.73 4.32 -7.64
CA ALA A 26 3.78 5.27 -7.29
C ALA A 26 3.43 6.70 -7.69
N ARG A 27 3.98 7.66 -6.92
CA ARG A 27 3.99 9.08 -7.24
C ARG A 27 5.29 9.71 -6.76
N ASN A 28 6.22 9.98 -7.70
CA ASN A 28 7.55 10.51 -7.39
C ASN A 28 8.34 9.63 -6.40
N GLU A 29 8.46 8.34 -6.72
CA GLU A 29 9.10 7.31 -5.88
C GLU A 29 10.43 6.79 -6.47
N ALA A 30 11.09 7.56 -7.33
CA ALA A 30 12.33 7.15 -8.01
C ALA A 30 13.40 6.63 -7.04
N ALA A 31 13.46 7.14 -5.81
CA ALA A 31 14.45 6.73 -4.81
C ALA A 31 14.26 5.28 -4.31
N GLN A 32 13.05 4.74 -4.37
CA GLN A 32 12.69 3.46 -3.76
C GLN A 32 12.14 2.43 -4.77
N LEU A 33 11.63 2.91 -5.91
CA LEU A 33 10.86 2.12 -6.87
C LEU A 33 11.67 0.92 -7.43
N ALA A 34 12.94 1.13 -7.80
CA ALA A 34 13.79 0.04 -8.32
C ALA A 34 13.93 -1.12 -7.33
N GLN A 35 14.14 -0.81 -6.04
CA GLN A 35 14.26 -1.83 -4.99
C GLN A 35 12.92 -2.53 -4.73
N CYS A 36 11.80 -1.83 -4.82
CA CYS A 36 10.47 -2.42 -4.72
C CYS A 36 10.24 -3.41 -5.87
N LEU A 37 10.42 -2.96 -7.12
CA LEU A 37 10.15 -3.78 -8.30
C LEU A 37 11.08 -5.01 -8.38
N SER A 38 12.35 -4.89 -8.00
CA SER A 38 13.27 -6.02 -7.96
C SER A 38 12.81 -7.15 -7.02
N CYS A 39 12.12 -6.82 -5.93
CA CYS A 39 11.57 -7.81 -5.00
C CYS A 39 10.34 -8.54 -5.54
N LEU A 40 9.77 -8.11 -6.68
CA LEU A 40 8.55 -8.63 -7.27
C LEU A 40 8.79 -9.55 -8.48
N ALA A 41 10.04 -9.85 -8.81
CA ALA A 41 10.41 -10.70 -9.94
C ALA A 41 9.85 -12.14 -9.88
N PHE A 42 9.28 -12.57 -8.75
CA PHE A 42 8.61 -13.86 -8.60
C PHE A 42 7.16 -13.86 -9.12
N ALA A 43 6.57 -12.68 -9.37
CA ALA A 43 5.24 -12.55 -9.96
C ALA A 43 5.28 -12.81 -11.49
N ASP A 44 4.18 -13.31 -12.04
CA ASP A 44 4.07 -13.57 -13.49
C ASP A 44 3.90 -12.27 -14.29
N GLU A 45 3.41 -11.22 -13.64
CA GLU A 45 3.17 -9.91 -14.21
C GLU A 45 3.47 -8.82 -13.18
N ILE A 46 4.12 -7.74 -13.61
CA ILE A 46 4.27 -6.51 -12.82
C ILE A 46 3.49 -5.40 -13.53
N VAL A 47 2.56 -4.77 -12.81
CA VAL A 47 1.78 -3.62 -13.25
C VAL A 47 2.17 -2.42 -12.42
N VAL A 48 2.57 -1.33 -13.06
CA VAL A 48 2.97 -0.09 -12.39
C VAL A 48 2.01 1.04 -12.76
N VAL A 49 1.42 1.68 -11.77
CA VAL A 49 0.59 2.89 -11.94
C VAL A 49 1.38 4.10 -11.48
N LEU A 50 1.62 5.04 -12.39
CA LEU A 50 2.35 6.28 -12.17
C LEU A 50 1.38 7.46 -12.16
N ASP A 51 1.22 8.09 -10.99
CA ASP A 51 0.31 9.23 -10.81
C ASP A 51 1.10 10.54 -10.82
N ARG A 52 1.04 11.30 -11.93
CA ARG A 52 1.68 12.63 -12.05
C ARG A 52 3.14 12.59 -11.60
N CYS A 53 3.90 11.59 -12.06
CA CYS A 53 5.33 11.51 -11.78
C CYS A 53 6.10 12.52 -12.63
N GLU A 54 6.94 13.31 -11.96
CA GLU A 54 7.83 14.32 -12.57
C GLU A 54 9.30 13.94 -12.39
N ASP A 55 9.56 12.87 -11.67
CA ASP A 55 10.89 12.31 -11.42
C ASP A 55 11.18 11.13 -12.37
N ARG A 56 12.27 10.40 -12.13
CA ARG A 56 12.68 9.25 -12.94
C ARG A 56 11.85 7.97 -12.72
N SER A 57 10.72 8.04 -12.01
CA SER A 57 9.90 6.84 -11.73
C SER A 57 9.46 6.12 -13.01
N ARG A 58 9.18 6.88 -14.10
CA ARG A 58 8.79 6.31 -15.39
C ARG A 58 9.91 5.49 -16.03
N ASP A 59 11.13 6.04 -16.05
CA ASP A 59 12.30 5.37 -16.63
C ASP A 59 12.62 4.10 -15.83
N ILE A 60 12.61 4.21 -14.49
CA ILE A 60 12.87 3.08 -13.60
C ILE A 60 11.82 1.97 -13.78
N ALA A 61 10.53 2.30 -13.85
CA ALA A 61 9.49 1.31 -14.07
C ALA A 61 9.70 0.56 -15.39
N GLY A 62 10.12 1.27 -16.46
CA GLY A 62 10.38 0.70 -17.77
C GLY A 62 11.54 -0.31 -17.83
N GLU A 63 12.42 -0.34 -16.84
CA GLU A 63 13.47 -1.36 -16.70
C GLU A 63 12.91 -2.71 -16.21
N PHE A 64 11.71 -2.74 -15.62
CA PHE A 64 11.12 -3.93 -15.02
C PHE A 64 9.88 -4.45 -15.74
N THR A 65 9.13 -3.58 -16.41
CA THR A 65 7.88 -3.95 -17.09
C THR A 65 7.50 -2.96 -18.19
N ASP A 66 6.84 -3.49 -19.22
CA ASP A 66 6.15 -2.67 -20.24
C ASP A 66 4.71 -2.33 -19.83
N HIS A 67 4.19 -2.93 -18.75
CA HIS A 67 2.81 -2.72 -18.31
C HIS A 67 2.73 -1.55 -17.32
N ILE A 68 2.85 -0.34 -17.85
CA ILE A 68 2.85 0.91 -17.10
C ILE A 68 1.61 1.72 -17.49
N ILE A 69 0.90 2.22 -16.47
CA ILE A 69 -0.28 3.06 -16.60
C ILE A 69 0.07 4.44 -16.06
N GLU A 70 0.05 5.43 -16.90
CA GLU A 70 0.27 6.82 -16.50
C GLU A 70 -1.04 7.58 -16.45
N GLY A 71 -1.20 8.47 -15.46
CA GLY A 71 -2.39 9.27 -15.35
C GLY A 71 -2.29 10.35 -14.27
N ALA A 72 -3.41 11.06 -14.12
CA ALA A 72 -3.55 12.08 -13.10
C ALA A 72 -4.84 11.82 -12.31
N TRP A 73 -4.69 11.32 -11.09
CA TRP A 73 -5.82 11.05 -10.20
C TRP A 73 -5.81 12.01 -9.02
N GLU A 74 -6.95 12.62 -8.75
CA GLU A 74 -7.12 13.48 -7.57
C GLU A 74 -7.18 12.68 -6.27
N ARG A 75 -7.58 11.41 -6.36
CA ARG A 75 -7.88 10.55 -5.22
C ARG A 75 -7.16 9.20 -5.32
N GLU A 76 -6.79 8.66 -4.17
CA GLU A 76 -6.04 7.42 -4.07
C GLU A 76 -6.82 6.19 -4.57
N GLY A 77 -8.11 6.10 -4.22
CA GLY A 77 -8.93 4.94 -4.56
C GLY A 77 -9.07 4.69 -6.06
N PRO A 78 -9.53 5.67 -6.88
CA PRO A 78 -9.60 5.53 -8.33
C PRO A 78 -8.27 5.14 -8.98
N ARG A 79 -7.15 5.69 -8.50
CA ARG A 79 -5.80 5.33 -8.95
C ARG A 79 -5.49 3.85 -8.71
N ARG A 80 -5.74 3.35 -7.50
CA ARG A 80 -5.54 1.93 -7.15
C ARG A 80 -6.48 1.01 -7.93
N ASN A 81 -7.75 1.41 -8.09
CA ASN A 81 -8.73 0.65 -8.87
C ASN A 81 -8.36 0.57 -10.36
N ALA A 82 -7.77 1.62 -10.94
CA ALA A 82 -7.24 1.58 -12.31
C ALA A 82 -6.13 0.52 -12.46
N GLY A 83 -5.24 0.43 -11.46
CA GLY A 83 -4.22 -0.61 -11.43
C GLY A 83 -4.79 -2.02 -11.29
N ILE A 84 -5.76 -2.22 -10.38
CA ILE A 84 -6.46 -3.50 -10.21
C ILE A 84 -7.13 -3.95 -11.52
N ALA A 85 -7.80 -3.02 -12.22
CA ALA A 85 -8.47 -3.30 -13.49
C ALA A 85 -7.50 -3.71 -14.60
N ALA A 86 -6.28 -3.19 -14.57
CA ALA A 86 -5.25 -3.51 -15.56
C ALA A 86 -4.55 -4.86 -15.32
N CYS A 87 -4.58 -5.40 -14.11
CA CYS A 87 -4.02 -6.71 -13.81
C CYS A 87 -4.77 -7.82 -14.58
N ARG A 88 -4.01 -8.71 -15.22
CA ARG A 88 -4.56 -9.82 -16.03
C ARG A 88 -4.66 -11.13 -15.28
N SER A 89 -3.92 -11.28 -14.20
CA SER A 89 -3.88 -12.49 -13.38
C SER A 89 -5.12 -12.69 -12.53
N GLU A 90 -5.32 -13.91 -12.07
CA GLU A 90 -6.38 -14.25 -11.13
C GLU A 90 -6.14 -13.64 -9.74
N TRP A 91 -4.87 -13.68 -9.30
CA TRP A 91 -4.43 -13.11 -8.03
C TRP A 91 -3.68 -11.79 -8.26
N ILE A 92 -3.90 -10.85 -7.33
CA ILE A 92 -3.20 -9.57 -7.30
C ILE A 92 -2.50 -9.45 -5.95
N LEU A 93 -1.21 -9.12 -6.01
CA LEU A 93 -0.42 -8.67 -4.87
C LEU A 93 -0.25 -7.16 -4.98
N GLU A 94 -0.90 -6.41 -4.12
CA GLU A 94 -0.76 -4.95 -4.06
C GLU A 94 0.34 -4.56 -3.08
N VAL A 95 1.33 -3.81 -3.57
CA VAL A 95 2.53 -3.38 -2.84
C VAL A 95 2.75 -1.89 -3.09
N ASP A 96 3.07 -1.14 -2.04
CA ASP A 96 3.46 0.27 -2.17
C ASP A 96 4.95 0.39 -2.52
N ALA A 97 5.37 1.48 -3.17
CA ALA A 97 6.74 1.65 -3.64
C ALA A 97 7.80 1.66 -2.52
N ASP A 98 7.39 1.97 -1.29
CA ASP A 98 8.18 1.95 -0.06
C ASP A 98 8.14 0.59 0.68
N GLU A 99 7.53 -0.45 0.05
CA GLU A 99 7.43 -1.79 0.61
C GLU A 99 8.38 -2.78 -0.09
N ARG A 100 8.75 -3.85 0.62
CA ARG A 100 9.65 -4.91 0.11
C ARG A 100 9.10 -6.29 0.47
N VAL A 101 8.99 -7.14 -0.54
CA VAL A 101 8.60 -8.55 -0.41
C VAL A 101 9.86 -9.38 -0.24
N GLY A 102 10.08 -9.87 0.98
CA GLY A 102 11.23 -10.76 1.25
C GLY A 102 11.00 -12.18 0.71
N PRO A 103 12.06 -13.01 0.58
CA PRO A 103 11.97 -14.35 0.01
C PRO A 103 10.95 -15.28 0.72
N ALA A 104 10.84 -15.19 2.04
CA ALA A 104 9.87 -15.98 2.81
C ALA A 104 8.42 -15.60 2.46
N LEU A 105 8.13 -14.29 2.32
CA LEU A 105 6.81 -13.82 1.92
C LEU A 105 6.50 -14.21 0.47
N ALA A 106 7.46 -14.09 -0.44
CA ALA A 106 7.28 -14.50 -1.84
C ALA A 106 6.96 -16.00 -1.95
N ALA A 107 7.64 -16.85 -1.20
CA ALA A 107 7.38 -18.29 -1.17
C ALA A 107 5.97 -18.63 -0.64
N GLU A 108 5.56 -17.98 0.46
CA GLU A 108 4.23 -18.18 1.05
C GLU A 108 3.11 -17.70 0.10
N ILE A 109 3.29 -16.54 -0.55
CA ILE A 109 2.38 -16.04 -1.59
C ILE A 109 2.27 -17.03 -2.75
N GLY A 110 3.40 -17.55 -3.25
CA GLY A 110 3.41 -18.55 -4.33
C GLY A 110 2.61 -19.82 -3.97
N ALA A 111 2.74 -20.30 -2.73
CA ALA A 111 1.98 -21.45 -2.24
C ALA A 111 0.47 -21.16 -2.17
N LEU A 112 0.08 -19.97 -1.69
CA LEU A 112 -1.32 -19.55 -1.63
C LEU A 112 -1.94 -19.39 -3.02
N VAL A 113 -1.24 -18.74 -3.94
CA VAL A 113 -1.68 -18.59 -5.34
C VAL A 113 -1.88 -19.95 -6.00
N ALA A 114 -1.07 -20.97 -5.61
CA ALA A 114 -1.18 -22.32 -6.15
C ALA A 114 -2.39 -23.11 -5.64
N GLY A 115 -2.85 -22.89 -4.40
CA GLY A 115 -3.81 -23.79 -3.79
C GLY A 115 -4.86 -23.19 -2.86
N SER A 116 -4.89 -21.86 -2.65
CA SER A 116 -5.89 -21.26 -1.76
C SER A 116 -7.28 -21.22 -2.39
N SER A 117 -8.28 -21.66 -1.62
CA SER A 117 -9.70 -21.51 -1.96
C SER A 117 -10.31 -20.19 -1.47
N ALA A 118 -9.53 -19.36 -0.76
CA ALA A 118 -9.96 -18.06 -0.28
C ALA A 118 -9.95 -17.01 -1.39
N ASP A 119 -10.58 -15.86 -1.11
CA ASP A 119 -10.63 -14.73 -2.05
C ASP A 119 -9.60 -13.65 -1.70
N TRP A 120 -9.18 -13.57 -0.43
CA TRP A 120 -8.16 -12.61 0.00
C TRP A 120 -7.47 -13.03 1.30
N HIS A 121 -6.25 -12.53 1.48
CA HIS A 121 -5.41 -12.79 2.64
C HIS A 121 -4.87 -11.49 3.23
N LEU A 122 -4.74 -11.46 4.57
CA LEU A 122 -4.06 -10.39 5.29
C LEU A 122 -2.56 -10.63 5.30
N ILE A 123 -1.80 -9.66 4.83
CA ILE A 123 -0.34 -9.62 4.94
C ILE A 123 0.03 -8.76 6.15
N PRO A 124 0.73 -9.31 7.15
CA PRO A 124 1.24 -8.51 8.26
C PRO A 124 2.40 -7.63 7.79
N VAL A 125 2.52 -6.43 8.40
CA VAL A 125 3.52 -5.43 8.02
C VAL A 125 4.50 -5.19 9.15
N ASP A 126 5.79 -5.16 8.83
CA ASP A 126 6.87 -4.68 9.69
C ASP A 126 7.25 -3.27 9.23
N ASN A 127 6.89 -2.27 10.03
CA ASN A 127 7.18 -0.87 9.71
C ASN A 127 8.56 -0.46 10.21
N TYR A 128 9.34 0.17 9.34
CA TYR A 128 10.66 0.72 9.64
C TYR A 128 10.61 2.24 9.65
N ILE A 129 11.27 2.85 10.64
CA ILE A 129 11.60 4.27 10.66
C ILE A 129 13.11 4.37 10.56
N GLY A 130 13.61 4.83 9.41
CA GLY A 130 15.00 4.62 9.05
C GLY A 130 15.33 3.13 9.02
N GLU A 131 16.34 2.72 9.76
CA GLU A 131 16.75 1.30 9.89
C GLU A 131 16.09 0.57 11.07
N ARG A 132 15.29 1.30 11.88
CA ARG A 132 14.70 0.72 13.07
C ARG A 132 13.36 0.09 12.79
N LEU A 133 13.23 -1.21 13.05
CA LEU A 133 11.95 -1.89 13.11
C LEU A 133 11.12 -1.37 14.32
N VAL A 134 9.94 -0.84 14.02
CA VAL A 134 8.92 -0.44 14.99
C VAL A 134 7.68 -1.27 14.75
N ARG A 135 7.47 -2.29 15.56
CA ARG A 135 6.41 -3.29 15.31
C ARG A 135 5.08 -2.93 15.97
N TRP A 136 5.12 -2.18 17.07
CA TRP A 136 3.97 -1.92 17.91
C TRP A 136 3.47 -0.47 17.81
N GLY A 137 2.22 -0.24 18.17
CA GLY A 137 1.65 1.10 18.27
C GLY A 137 0.95 1.63 17.03
N TRP A 138 1.17 1.04 15.85
CA TRP A 138 0.61 1.51 14.59
C TRP A 138 -0.90 1.36 14.50
N GLY A 139 -1.55 2.31 13.83
CA GLY A 139 -2.97 2.30 13.49
C GLY A 139 -3.68 3.60 13.89
N ALA A 140 -5.02 3.57 13.97
CA ALA A 140 -5.85 4.73 14.25
C ALA A 140 -5.65 5.90 13.26
N SER A 141 -5.48 5.61 11.99
CA SER A 141 -5.16 6.50 10.87
C SER A 141 -3.70 6.99 10.86
N PHE A 142 -2.81 6.31 11.59
CA PHE A 142 -1.38 6.60 11.55
C PHE A 142 -0.58 5.29 11.45
N GLY A 143 -0.39 4.81 10.23
CA GLY A 143 0.24 3.54 9.91
C GLY A 143 -0.69 2.32 10.01
N ARG A 144 -0.21 1.17 9.54
CA ARG A 144 -0.94 -0.10 9.53
C ARG A 144 -0.04 -1.25 10.03
N SER A 145 -0.63 -2.28 10.61
CA SER A 145 0.08 -3.49 11.06
C SER A 145 -0.22 -4.71 10.18
N ALA A 146 -1.22 -4.61 9.32
CA ALA A 146 -1.58 -5.57 8.29
C ALA A 146 -2.54 -4.92 7.28
N HIS A 147 -2.61 -5.48 6.07
CA HIS A 147 -3.60 -5.12 5.06
C HIS A 147 -3.98 -6.32 4.19
N ALA A 148 -5.13 -6.24 3.49
CA ALA A 148 -5.52 -7.22 2.49
C ALA A 148 -4.71 -6.96 1.20
N GLY A 149 -3.46 -7.42 1.18
CA GLY A 149 -2.50 -7.17 0.11
C GLY A 149 -2.50 -8.24 -0.97
N LEU A 150 -2.93 -9.48 -0.65
CA LEU A 150 -3.08 -10.57 -1.62
C LEU A 150 -4.56 -10.88 -1.77
N PHE A 151 -5.09 -10.76 -2.99
CA PHE A 151 -6.53 -10.94 -3.25
C PHE A 151 -6.82 -11.37 -4.70
N ARG A 152 -7.95 -12.04 -4.91
CA ARG A 152 -8.47 -12.32 -6.25
C ARG A 152 -8.95 -11.03 -6.90
N ARG A 153 -8.75 -10.88 -8.19
CA ARG A 153 -8.98 -9.64 -8.96
C ARG A 153 -10.30 -8.92 -8.65
N ASN A 154 -11.37 -9.65 -8.37
CA ASN A 154 -12.69 -9.08 -8.09
C ASN A 154 -13.03 -8.99 -6.59
N ALA A 155 -12.10 -9.35 -5.71
CA ALA A 155 -12.36 -9.44 -4.28
C ALA A 155 -12.10 -8.14 -3.52
N LYS A 156 -11.45 -7.15 -4.16
CA LYS A 156 -11.10 -5.88 -3.51
C LYS A 156 -11.40 -4.69 -4.40
N SER A 157 -11.94 -3.64 -3.79
CA SER A 157 -12.05 -2.32 -4.40
C SER A 157 -11.79 -1.22 -3.37
N TRP A 158 -11.33 -0.07 -3.86
CA TRP A 158 -11.03 1.10 -3.05
C TRP A 158 -12.11 2.16 -3.20
N GLY A 159 -12.50 2.79 -2.09
CA GLY A 159 -13.42 3.92 -2.06
C GLY A 159 -12.79 5.21 -2.58
N ASP A 160 -13.58 6.29 -2.56
CA ASP A 160 -13.25 7.56 -3.22
C ASP A 160 -12.80 8.67 -2.26
N GLN A 161 -12.28 8.33 -1.08
CA GLN A 161 -11.69 9.30 -0.16
C GLN A 161 -10.27 9.69 -0.60
N ARG A 162 -9.84 10.95 -0.33
CA ARG A 162 -8.49 11.45 -0.66
C ARG A 162 -7.41 10.77 0.16
N VAL A 163 -7.73 10.48 1.42
CA VAL A 163 -6.79 9.84 2.35
C VAL A 163 -7.47 8.70 3.10
N HIS A 164 -6.75 7.59 3.26
CA HIS A 164 -7.28 6.36 3.87
C HIS A 164 -8.61 5.91 3.26
N PRO A 165 -8.68 5.73 1.92
CA PRO A 165 -9.89 5.30 1.27
C PRO A 165 -10.40 4.00 1.89
N ALA A 166 -11.72 3.89 2.00
CA ALA A 166 -12.34 2.67 2.49
C ALA A 166 -12.01 1.51 1.55
N VAL A 167 -11.76 0.35 2.12
CA VAL A 167 -11.53 -0.88 1.34
C VAL A 167 -12.79 -1.73 1.44
N ALA A 168 -13.39 -2.04 0.31
CA ALA A 168 -14.43 -3.05 0.21
C ALA A 168 -13.79 -4.38 -0.17
N LEU A 169 -14.05 -5.40 0.63
CA LEU A 169 -13.61 -6.77 0.41
C LEU A 169 -14.83 -7.68 0.24
N SER A 170 -14.79 -8.55 -0.73
CA SER A 170 -15.82 -9.57 -0.99
C SER A 170 -15.23 -10.97 -0.97
N GLY A 171 -16.09 -11.95 -0.72
CA GLY A 171 -15.68 -13.36 -0.63
C GLY A 171 -15.08 -13.75 0.71
N VAL A 172 -14.35 -14.84 0.72
CA VAL A 172 -13.85 -15.53 1.92
C VAL A 172 -12.43 -15.07 2.25
N GLN A 173 -12.24 -14.62 3.49
CA GLN A 173 -10.90 -14.37 4.02
C GLN A 173 -10.19 -15.70 4.29
N GLY A 174 -9.00 -15.84 3.76
CA GLY A 174 -8.13 -16.96 4.06
C GLY A 174 -7.33 -16.80 5.35
N PRO A 175 -6.53 -17.82 5.72
CA PRO A 175 -5.58 -17.71 6.81
C PRO A 175 -4.70 -16.46 6.65
N ARG A 176 -4.32 -15.86 7.77
CA ARG A 176 -3.37 -14.76 7.77
C ARG A 176 -2.00 -15.27 7.33
N ILE A 177 -1.35 -14.55 6.43
CA ILE A 177 0.03 -14.80 6.03
C ILE A 177 0.93 -14.61 7.27
N GLU A 178 1.91 -15.50 7.46
CA GLU A 178 2.83 -15.45 8.61
C GLU A 178 4.05 -14.58 8.31
N ALA A 179 4.60 -14.72 7.11
CA ALA A 179 5.69 -13.89 6.63
C ALA A 179 5.26 -12.42 6.50
N ARG A 180 6.18 -11.49 6.69
CA ARG A 180 5.87 -10.09 6.88
C ARG A 180 6.40 -9.25 5.73
N LEU A 181 5.59 -8.28 5.30
CA LEU A 181 5.97 -7.25 4.35
C LEU A 181 6.82 -6.20 5.07
N VAL A 182 7.96 -5.87 4.53
CA VAL A 182 8.80 -4.77 5.05
C VAL A 182 8.30 -3.46 4.48
N HIS A 183 8.08 -2.45 5.32
CA HIS A 183 7.57 -1.15 4.93
C HIS A 183 8.45 -0.05 5.53
N HIS A 184 9.12 0.70 4.67
CA HIS A 184 9.96 1.86 5.04
C HIS A 184 9.10 3.12 5.15
N VAL A 185 8.30 3.20 6.22
CA VAL A 185 7.22 4.18 6.35
C VAL A 185 7.69 5.63 6.48
N ASP A 186 8.78 5.87 7.18
CA ASP A 186 9.41 7.18 7.37
C ASP A 186 10.92 7.00 7.53
N ARG A 187 11.73 7.94 7.09
CA ARG A 187 13.19 7.91 7.28
C ARG A 187 13.60 8.41 8.68
N ASN A 188 12.81 9.34 9.22
CA ASN A 188 13.09 10.01 10.48
C ASN A 188 11.82 10.70 11.05
N ILE A 189 11.97 11.40 12.18
CA ILE A 189 10.86 12.13 12.82
C ILE A 189 10.32 13.26 11.93
N SER A 190 11.17 13.94 11.17
CA SER A 190 10.74 15.03 10.29
C SER A 190 9.83 14.51 9.18
N ASP A 191 10.16 13.37 8.55
CA ASP A 191 9.30 12.72 7.55
C ASP A 191 7.95 12.30 8.18
N MET A 192 7.97 11.78 9.40
CA MET A 192 6.75 11.42 10.14
C MET A 192 5.83 12.63 10.36
N LEU A 193 6.40 13.80 10.70
CA LEU A 193 5.64 15.04 10.89
C LEU A 193 5.12 15.59 9.56
N LEU A 194 5.92 15.55 8.49
CA LEU A 194 5.50 15.93 7.15
C LEU A 194 4.37 15.03 6.63
N ARG A 195 4.43 13.73 6.91
CA ARG A 195 3.35 12.80 6.58
C ARG A 195 2.08 13.10 7.38
N LEU A 196 2.20 13.43 8.68
CA LEU A 196 1.07 13.85 9.51
C LEU A 196 0.44 15.13 8.94
N ASP A 197 1.25 16.11 8.57
CA ASP A 197 0.79 17.37 7.98
C ASP A 197 0.04 17.13 6.67
N ARG A 198 0.62 16.41 5.73
CA ARG A 198 0.02 16.04 4.44
C ARG A 198 -1.32 15.32 4.62
N TYR A 199 -1.36 14.32 5.48
CA TYR A 199 -2.58 13.51 5.67
C TYR A 199 -3.69 14.29 6.39
N THR A 200 -3.34 15.18 7.33
CA THR A 200 -4.34 16.03 7.99
C THR A 200 -4.89 17.08 7.04
N THR A 201 -4.08 17.59 6.09
CA THR A 201 -4.54 18.51 5.03
C THR A 201 -5.52 17.82 4.09
N LEU A 202 -5.16 16.66 3.55
CA LEU A 202 -6.08 15.88 2.68
C LEU A 202 -7.37 15.50 3.42
N ARG A 203 -7.27 15.11 4.69
CA ARG A 203 -8.46 14.81 5.49
C ARG A 203 -9.32 16.04 5.76
N ALA A 204 -8.71 17.21 5.92
CA ALA A 204 -9.45 18.46 6.08
C ALA A 204 -10.26 18.80 4.82
N GLN A 205 -9.71 18.54 3.64
CA GLN A 205 -10.45 18.67 2.37
C GLN A 205 -11.64 17.72 2.30
N ASP A 206 -11.44 16.41 2.62
CA ASP A 206 -12.55 15.45 2.69
C ASP A 206 -13.66 15.89 3.67
N LEU A 207 -13.28 16.44 4.83
CA LEU A 207 -14.26 16.95 5.81
C LEU A 207 -15.05 18.15 5.27
N ARG A 208 -14.40 19.06 4.56
CA ARG A 208 -15.07 20.20 3.91
C ARG A 208 -16.04 19.74 2.83
N ASP A 209 -15.59 18.83 1.95
CA ASP A 209 -16.40 18.30 0.85
C ASP A 209 -17.63 17.55 1.35
N SER A 210 -17.51 16.83 2.47
CA SER A 210 -18.65 16.10 3.07
C SER A 210 -19.66 17.01 3.76
N GLY A 211 -19.32 18.28 4.03
CA GLY A 211 -20.13 19.21 4.82
C GLY A 211 -20.21 18.87 6.31
N ASP A 212 -19.66 17.74 6.75
CA ASP A 212 -19.62 17.33 8.16
C ASP A 212 -18.20 17.42 8.71
N ILE A 213 -17.84 18.58 9.24
CA ILE A 213 -16.53 18.84 9.86
C ILE A 213 -16.47 18.25 11.29
N GLY A 214 -17.61 18.00 11.91
CA GLY A 214 -17.73 17.56 13.30
C GLY A 214 -17.54 18.70 14.31
N SER A 215 -17.31 18.37 15.58
CA SER A 215 -17.15 19.35 16.65
C SER A 215 -15.75 19.36 17.27
N PHE A 216 -15.34 20.52 17.80
CA PHE A 216 -14.07 20.70 18.48
C PHE A 216 -13.94 19.75 19.69
N ALA A 217 -14.96 19.71 20.56
CA ALA A 217 -14.93 18.89 21.77
C ALA A 217 -14.81 17.39 21.44
N HIS A 218 -15.50 16.91 20.38
CA HIS A 218 -15.37 15.54 19.93
C HIS A 218 -13.95 15.22 19.47
N ASN A 219 -13.34 16.07 18.65
CA ASN A 219 -11.98 15.85 18.15
C ASN A 219 -10.92 16.02 19.23
N LEU A 220 -11.12 16.93 20.19
CA LEU A 220 -10.25 17.07 21.37
C LEU A 220 -10.23 15.78 22.21
N ARG A 221 -11.41 15.22 22.50
CA ARG A 221 -11.51 13.93 23.22
C ARG A 221 -10.80 12.79 22.47
N ARG A 222 -10.79 12.83 21.16
CA ARG A 222 -10.12 11.81 20.32
C ARG A 222 -8.60 11.80 20.48
N ILE A 223 -7.98 12.89 20.94
CA ILE A 223 -6.54 12.91 21.25
C ILE A 223 -6.24 11.81 22.27
N ALA A 224 -6.89 11.86 23.42
CA ALA A 224 -6.67 10.88 24.49
C ALA A 224 -7.05 9.46 24.08
N SER A 225 -8.21 9.28 23.44
CA SER A 225 -8.69 7.94 23.08
C SER A 225 -7.83 7.27 22.00
N ARG A 226 -7.32 8.02 21.01
CA ARG A 226 -6.44 7.47 19.98
C ARG A 226 -5.02 7.26 20.50
N PHE A 227 -4.52 8.18 21.31
CA PHE A 227 -3.25 7.99 22.02
C PHE A 227 -3.30 6.68 22.82
N TRP A 228 -4.31 6.51 23.68
CA TRP A 228 -4.48 5.31 24.49
C TRP A 228 -4.58 4.03 23.63
N LYS A 229 -5.36 4.09 22.55
CA LYS A 229 -5.51 2.96 21.63
C LYS A 229 -4.18 2.53 21.01
N CYS A 230 -3.31 3.47 20.62
CA CYS A 230 -2.01 3.17 20.03
C CYS A 230 -0.99 2.79 21.11
N TYR A 231 -0.86 3.59 22.17
CA TYR A 231 0.18 3.40 23.17
C TYR A 231 -0.07 2.18 24.04
N VAL A 232 -1.29 2.00 24.54
CA VAL A 232 -1.67 0.88 25.42
C VAL A 232 -2.29 -0.26 24.62
N GLY A 233 -3.39 -0.03 23.92
CA GLY A 233 -4.16 -1.07 23.24
C GLY A 233 -3.37 -1.82 22.16
N ARG A 234 -2.50 -1.11 21.43
CA ARG A 234 -1.58 -1.69 20.43
C ARG A 234 -0.15 -1.87 20.91
N ARG A 235 0.04 -1.79 22.23
CA ARG A 235 1.33 -2.04 22.91
C ARG A 235 2.46 -1.11 22.45
N GLY A 236 2.16 0.12 22.00
CA GLY A 236 3.17 1.10 21.59
C GLY A 236 4.22 1.37 22.66
N TYR A 237 3.86 1.23 23.97
CA TYR A 237 4.80 1.35 25.08
C TYR A 237 6.03 0.41 24.97
N ARG A 238 5.93 -0.68 24.20
CA ARG A 238 7.05 -1.59 23.93
C ARG A 238 8.13 -1.00 23.05
N GLU A 239 7.80 0.04 22.29
CA GLU A 239 8.73 0.74 21.40
C GLU A 239 9.37 1.98 22.03
N GLY A 240 9.14 2.19 23.34
CA GLY A 240 9.68 3.33 24.08
C GLY A 240 9.25 4.68 23.49
N ALA A 241 10.20 5.58 23.26
CA ALA A 241 9.93 6.91 22.72
C ALA A 241 9.27 6.90 21.33
N TRP A 242 9.61 5.95 20.48
CA TRP A 242 8.98 5.81 19.16
C TRP A 242 7.50 5.46 19.26
N GLY A 243 7.14 4.52 20.12
CA GLY A 243 5.73 4.19 20.36
C GLY A 243 4.94 5.33 20.96
N PHE A 244 5.56 6.13 21.85
CA PHE A 244 4.97 7.36 22.38
C PHE A 244 4.70 8.37 21.24
N LEU A 245 5.69 8.63 20.38
CA LEU A 245 5.57 9.58 19.28
C LEU A 245 4.48 9.15 18.27
N ILE A 246 4.44 7.86 17.90
CA ILE A 246 3.38 7.30 17.04
C ILE A 246 2.00 7.52 17.66
N ALA A 247 1.85 7.25 18.95
CA ALA A 247 0.59 7.42 19.66
C ALA A 247 0.18 8.91 19.74
N LEU A 248 1.15 9.81 19.92
CA LEU A 248 0.93 11.26 19.89
C LEU A 248 0.46 11.71 18.50
N CYS A 249 1.15 11.33 17.43
CA CYS A 249 0.74 11.64 16.06
C CYS A 249 -0.67 11.10 15.74
N ALA A 250 -0.96 9.86 16.15
CA ALA A 250 -2.29 9.27 15.98
C ALA A 250 -3.39 10.05 16.75
N GLY A 251 -3.05 10.57 17.93
CA GLY A 251 -3.94 11.42 18.73
C GLY A 251 -4.16 12.79 18.08
N LEU A 252 -3.09 13.40 17.57
CA LEU A 252 -3.15 14.73 16.92
C LEU A 252 -3.87 14.70 15.57
N TYR A 253 -3.85 13.58 14.86
CA TYR A 253 -4.46 13.47 13.53
C TYR A 253 -5.90 14.03 13.42
N PRO A 254 -6.88 13.62 14.25
CA PRO A 254 -8.26 14.11 14.12
C PRO A 254 -8.42 15.58 14.47
N ILE A 255 -7.73 16.08 15.49
CA ILE A 255 -7.86 17.49 15.88
C ILE A 255 -7.20 18.42 14.86
N LEU A 256 -6.03 18.07 14.32
CA LEU A 256 -5.37 18.84 13.26
C LEU A 256 -6.22 18.85 11.99
N SER A 257 -6.78 17.71 11.58
CA SER A 257 -7.69 17.64 10.44
C SER A 257 -8.91 18.54 10.62
N TYR A 258 -9.50 18.54 11.82
CA TYR A 258 -10.62 19.43 12.17
C TYR A 258 -10.23 20.90 12.12
N LEU A 259 -9.11 21.28 12.75
CA LEU A 259 -8.64 22.67 12.81
C LEU A 259 -8.30 23.21 11.44
N LYS A 260 -7.58 22.43 10.61
CA LYS A 260 -7.32 22.78 9.21
C LYS A 260 -8.62 22.95 8.41
N ALA A 261 -9.57 22.04 8.56
CA ALA A 261 -10.85 22.16 7.89
C ALA A 261 -11.63 23.42 8.30
N ARG A 262 -11.50 23.85 9.56
CA ARG A 262 -12.26 24.97 10.14
C ARG A 262 -11.60 26.32 9.97
N LEU A 263 -10.28 26.40 10.05
CA LEU A 263 -9.53 27.65 10.19
C LEU A 263 -8.76 28.03 8.91
N GLU A 264 -8.28 27.03 8.15
CA GLU A 264 -7.57 27.29 6.90
C GLU A 264 -8.60 27.40 5.78
N ARG A 265 -8.75 28.60 5.20
CA ARG A 265 -9.54 28.83 3.98
C ARG A 265 -8.56 28.80 2.81
N GLU A 266 -8.82 27.94 1.83
CA GLU A 266 -8.18 28.02 0.51
C GLU A 266 -8.71 29.22 -0.24
#